data_a67b083108207dbefbd8311dead47f38
#
_entry.id   a67b083108207dbefbd8311dead47f38
#
_cell.length_a   1.000
_cell.length_b   1.000
_cell.length_c   1.000
_cell.angle_alpha   90.00
_cell.angle_beta   90.00
_cell.angle_gamma   90.00
#
_symmetry.space_group_name_H-M   'P 1'
#
loop_
_entity.id
_entity.type
_entity.pdbx_description
1 polymer ?
#
loop_
_entity_poly.entity_id
_entity_poly.type
_entity_poly.pdbx_seq_one_letter_code
_entity_poly.pdbx_strand_id
1 'polypeptide(L)'
;MARIVLWRHGQTDWNTVNRFQGHTDIPLNSVGLFQAQHAARELAALKPTAIIASDLLRTQQTAQALSELLNLPVQLDPRLRETHGGSWEGRTGDENRKEDGENFTRWLTGGDIPAGRTGESRSQVAARAVAAINEALLVQHETVVFVTHGGTSRCILGELLDLPVEKWGILGGLANASWSILETHQNHISGKWLLVEHNAGTIPEPQMGDFDGDVNA
;
A
#
# COMPACT_ATOMS: atom_id res chain seq x y z
N MET A 1 -14.91 -4.57 -17.70
CA MET A 1 -13.53 -4.10 -17.49
C MET A 1 -13.40 -3.88 -16.01
N ALA A 2 -12.47 -4.52 -15.31
CA ALA A 2 -12.30 -4.31 -13.89
C ALA A 2 -11.28 -3.20 -13.65
N ARG A 3 -11.56 -2.34 -12.67
CA ARG A 3 -10.67 -1.29 -12.17
C ARG A 3 -10.38 -1.55 -10.71
N ILE A 4 -9.13 -1.50 -10.32
CA ILE A 4 -8.72 -1.50 -8.92
C ILE A 4 -8.02 -0.19 -8.58
N VAL A 5 -8.30 0.31 -7.40
CA VAL A 5 -7.65 1.48 -6.80
C VAL A 5 -6.91 1.01 -5.57
N LEU A 6 -5.60 1.12 -5.57
CA LEU A 6 -4.76 0.86 -4.41
C LEU A 6 -4.58 2.18 -3.67
N TRP A 7 -5.20 2.32 -2.50
CA TRP A 7 -5.17 3.53 -1.71
C TRP A 7 -4.37 3.31 -0.43
N ARG A 8 -3.27 4.05 -0.27
CA ARG A 8 -2.48 4.00 0.94
C ARG A 8 -3.18 4.75 2.08
N HIS A 9 -3.06 4.25 3.30
CA HIS A 9 -3.55 4.93 4.50
C HIS A 9 -2.97 6.34 4.67
N GLY A 10 -3.70 7.22 5.37
CA GLY A 10 -3.25 8.54 5.77
C GLY A 10 -2.07 8.51 6.75
N GLN A 11 -1.50 9.66 7.05
CA GLN A 11 -0.33 9.79 7.92
C GLN A 11 -0.60 9.27 9.35
N THR A 12 0.39 8.60 9.91
CA THR A 12 0.48 8.22 11.34
C THR A 12 1.65 8.97 12.00
N ASP A 13 1.71 8.99 13.33
CA ASP A 13 2.87 9.59 14.01
C ASP A 13 4.17 8.84 13.69
N TRP A 14 4.10 7.54 13.37
CA TRP A 14 5.29 6.79 12.98
C TRP A 14 5.78 7.12 11.57
N ASN A 15 4.91 7.58 10.67
CA ASN A 15 5.36 8.12 9.38
C ASN A 15 6.20 9.38 9.55
N THR A 16 5.85 10.29 10.48
CA THR A 16 6.57 11.55 10.67
C THR A 16 8.02 11.37 11.14
N VAL A 17 8.34 10.22 11.72
CA VAL A 17 9.68 9.90 12.24
C VAL A 17 10.32 8.70 11.53
N ASN A 18 9.80 8.31 10.36
CA ASN A 18 10.33 7.20 9.54
C ASN A 18 10.52 5.89 10.32
N ARG A 19 9.53 5.55 11.14
CA ARG A 19 9.54 4.32 11.94
C ARG A 19 8.80 3.21 11.20
N PHE A 20 9.44 2.07 11.05
CA PHE A 20 8.86 0.91 10.38
C PHE A 20 7.63 0.40 11.15
N GLN A 21 6.46 0.44 10.54
CA GLN A 21 5.22 0.10 11.23
C GLN A 21 4.89 -1.39 11.18
N GLY A 22 5.04 -2.00 10.01
CA GLY A 22 4.68 -3.41 9.80
C GLY A 22 3.27 -3.73 10.29
N HIS A 23 3.15 -4.74 11.12
CA HIS A 23 1.89 -5.16 11.74
C HIS A 23 1.57 -4.44 13.05
N THR A 24 2.46 -3.59 13.56
CA THR A 24 2.16 -2.75 14.74
C THR A 24 0.99 -1.82 14.41
N ASP A 25 -0.03 -1.82 15.27
CA ASP A 25 -1.31 -1.17 14.98
C ASP A 25 -1.32 0.28 15.50
N ILE A 26 -0.84 1.20 14.67
CA ILE A 26 -0.76 2.64 14.94
C ILE A 26 -1.92 3.33 14.22
N PRO A 27 -2.72 4.18 14.91
CA PRO A 27 -3.82 4.93 14.30
C PRO A 27 -3.31 6.09 13.43
N LEU A 28 -4.20 6.67 12.62
CA LEU A 28 -3.96 7.93 11.94
C LEU A 28 -3.76 9.06 12.97
N ASN A 29 -2.89 10.00 12.65
CA ASN A 29 -2.84 11.29 13.34
C ASN A 29 -3.86 12.28 12.73
N SER A 30 -3.94 13.50 13.24
CA SER A 30 -4.88 14.52 12.75
C SER A 30 -4.65 14.87 11.28
N VAL A 31 -3.40 14.88 10.83
CA VAL A 31 -3.06 15.12 9.42
C VAL A 31 -3.55 13.95 8.57
N GLY A 32 -3.33 12.71 8.99
CA GLY A 32 -3.80 11.52 8.27
C GLY A 32 -5.31 11.43 8.15
N LEU A 33 -6.05 11.83 9.19
CA LEU A 33 -7.52 11.92 9.12
C LEU A 33 -7.98 12.96 8.09
N PHE A 34 -7.35 14.13 8.08
CA PHE A 34 -7.63 15.18 7.09
C PHE A 34 -7.28 14.69 5.66
N GLN A 35 -6.12 14.07 5.47
CA GLN A 35 -5.71 13.49 4.20
C GLN A 35 -6.71 12.45 3.69
N ALA A 36 -7.16 11.53 4.55
CA ALA A 36 -8.14 10.51 4.21
C ALA A 36 -9.47 11.12 3.74
N GLN A 37 -10.00 12.13 4.46
CA GLN A 37 -11.22 12.82 4.09
C GLN A 37 -11.11 13.56 2.74
N HIS A 38 -9.95 14.12 2.45
CA HIS A 38 -9.71 14.83 1.19
C HIS A 38 -9.66 13.85 0.01
N ALA A 39 -8.82 12.83 0.11
CA ALA A 39 -8.70 11.79 -0.91
C ALA A 39 -10.02 11.04 -1.16
N ALA A 40 -10.80 10.79 -0.13
CA ALA A 40 -12.10 10.13 -0.25
C ALA A 40 -13.06 10.87 -1.20
N ARG A 41 -13.04 12.22 -1.24
CA ARG A 41 -13.88 13.02 -2.14
C ARG A 41 -13.52 12.79 -3.61
N GLU A 42 -12.23 12.71 -3.91
CA GLU A 42 -11.74 12.41 -5.27
C GLU A 42 -12.07 10.97 -5.67
N LEU A 43 -11.80 10.02 -4.77
CA LEU A 43 -12.06 8.60 -5.01
C LEU A 43 -13.56 8.30 -5.15
N ALA A 44 -14.45 9.05 -4.48
CA ALA A 44 -15.88 8.92 -4.64
C ALA A 44 -16.35 9.20 -6.08
N ALA A 45 -15.65 10.09 -6.83
CA ALA A 45 -15.95 10.38 -8.22
C ALA A 45 -15.72 9.17 -9.15
N LEU A 46 -14.89 8.22 -8.74
CA LEU A 46 -14.67 6.96 -9.47
C LEU A 46 -15.83 5.97 -9.30
N LYS A 47 -16.80 6.28 -8.45
CA LYS A 47 -18.02 5.47 -8.16
C LYS A 47 -17.69 4.02 -7.82
N PRO A 48 -16.81 3.77 -6.83
CA PRO A 48 -16.47 2.41 -6.46
C PRO A 48 -17.70 1.65 -5.98
N THR A 49 -17.72 0.36 -6.27
CA THR A 49 -18.79 -0.55 -5.89
C THR A 49 -18.45 -1.38 -4.66
N ALA A 50 -17.20 -1.39 -4.24
CA ALA A 50 -16.72 -2.06 -3.04
C ALA A 50 -15.51 -1.35 -2.43
N ILE A 51 -15.39 -1.42 -1.11
CA ILE A 51 -14.24 -0.95 -0.33
C ILE A 51 -13.74 -2.11 0.51
N ILE A 52 -12.50 -2.52 0.28
CA ILE A 52 -11.84 -3.59 1.02
C ILE A 52 -10.58 -3.00 1.67
N ALA A 53 -10.41 -3.18 2.95
CA ALA A 53 -9.30 -2.58 3.69
C ALA A 53 -8.50 -3.64 4.47
N SER A 54 -7.22 -3.40 4.65
CA SER A 54 -6.47 -4.05 5.71
C SER A 54 -7.17 -3.82 7.05
N ASP A 55 -7.06 -4.78 7.95
CA ASP A 55 -7.68 -4.74 9.28
C ASP A 55 -6.88 -3.94 10.31
N LEU A 56 -5.80 -3.24 9.91
CA LEU A 56 -5.07 -2.33 10.79
C LEU A 56 -5.80 -0.98 10.92
N LEU A 57 -5.78 -0.39 12.12
CA LEU A 57 -6.55 0.83 12.45
C LEU A 57 -6.36 1.95 11.44
N ARG A 58 -5.12 2.24 11.03
CA ARG A 58 -4.81 3.31 10.06
C ARG A 58 -5.53 3.14 8.72
N THR A 59 -5.66 1.91 8.24
CA THR A 59 -6.38 1.61 7.00
C THR A 59 -7.89 1.61 7.20
N GLN A 60 -8.39 1.12 8.33
CA GLN A 60 -9.80 1.20 8.68
C GLN A 60 -10.27 2.65 8.75
N GLN A 61 -9.54 3.51 9.48
CA GLN A 61 -9.85 4.94 9.59
C GLN A 61 -9.79 5.66 8.24
N THR A 62 -8.85 5.28 7.38
CA THR A 62 -8.77 5.81 6.01
C THR A 62 -9.98 5.37 5.17
N ALA A 63 -10.32 4.09 5.19
CA ALA A 63 -11.44 3.52 4.44
C ALA A 63 -12.79 4.11 4.90
N GLN A 64 -12.92 4.38 6.20
CA GLN A 64 -14.13 4.94 6.80
C GLN A 64 -14.53 6.27 6.16
N ALA A 65 -13.55 7.13 5.81
CA ALA A 65 -13.82 8.40 5.16
C ALA A 65 -14.57 8.23 3.80
N LEU A 66 -14.22 7.21 3.02
CA LEU A 66 -14.90 6.92 1.75
C LEU A 66 -16.22 6.17 1.97
N SER A 67 -16.25 5.26 2.94
CA SER A 67 -17.44 4.51 3.33
C SER A 67 -18.60 5.43 3.71
N GLU A 68 -18.35 6.46 4.51
CA GLU A 68 -19.34 7.45 4.95
C GLU A 68 -19.88 8.27 3.78
N LEU A 69 -19.01 8.68 2.83
CA LEU A 69 -19.44 9.44 1.65
C LEU A 69 -20.35 8.64 0.72
N LEU A 70 -20.08 7.35 0.56
CA LEU A 70 -20.76 6.49 -0.42
C LEU A 70 -21.86 5.61 0.21
N ASN A 71 -21.95 5.57 1.54
CA ASN A 71 -22.78 4.62 2.28
C ASN A 71 -22.51 3.16 1.86
N LEU A 72 -21.21 2.83 1.64
CA LEU A 72 -20.75 1.49 1.33
C LEU A 72 -20.05 0.88 2.54
N PRO A 73 -20.31 -0.40 2.87
CA PRO A 73 -19.61 -1.06 3.98
C PRO A 73 -18.14 -1.30 3.62
N VAL A 74 -17.26 -1.21 4.63
CA VAL A 74 -15.86 -1.62 4.51
C VAL A 74 -15.76 -3.11 4.84
N GLN A 75 -15.19 -3.89 3.92
CA GLN A 75 -14.81 -5.28 4.18
C GLN A 75 -13.36 -5.30 4.64
N LEU A 76 -13.07 -6.02 5.74
CA LEU A 76 -11.70 -6.14 6.26
C LEU A 76 -11.05 -7.42 5.77
N ASP A 77 -9.82 -7.31 5.28
CA ASP A 77 -9.03 -8.46 4.85
C ASP A 77 -7.59 -8.35 5.38
N PRO A 78 -7.16 -9.23 6.31
CA PRO A 78 -5.81 -9.21 6.86
C PRO A 78 -4.72 -9.50 5.83
N ARG A 79 -5.06 -10.06 4.67
CA ARG A 79 -4.11 -10.27 3.56
C ARG A 79 -3.63 -8.95 2.95
N LEU A 80 -4.31 -7.81 3.23
CA LEU A 80 -3.92 -6.47 2.80
C LEU A 80 -3.02 -5.73 3.81
N ARG A 81 -2.65 -6.35 4.95
CA ARG A 81 -1.71 -5.77 5.92
C ARG A 81 -0.39 -5.39 5.28
N GLU A 82 0.32 -4.44 5.91
CA GLU A 82 1.69 -4.08 5.55
C GLU A 82 2.63 -5.30 5.65
N THR A 83 3.80 -5.20 5.05
CA THR A 83 4.87 -6.18 5.24
C THR A 83 5.13 -6.39 6.73
N HIS A 84 5.04 -7.63 7.20
CA HIS A 84 5.50 -7.96 8.55
C HIS A 84 7.00 -7.71 8.61
N GLY A 85 7.41 -6.74 9.43
CA GLY A 85 8.79 -6.25 9.48
C GLY A 85 9.74 -7.04 10.37
N GLY A 86 9.24 -8.06 11.06
CA GLY A 86 10.06 -8.83 12.00
C GLY A 86 10.72 -7.92 13.05
N SER A 87 12.03 -8.07 13.23
CA SER A 87 12.78 -7.27 14.20
C SER A 87 12.92 -5.77 13.85
N TRP A 88 12.52 -5.36 12.66
CA TRP A 88 12.58 -3.95 12.25
C TRP A 88 11.36 -3.13 12.70
N GLU A 89 10.28 -3.77 13.10
CA GLU A 89 9.08 -3.06 13.57
C GLU A 89 9.39 -2.18 14.78
N GLY A 90 8.87 -0.95 14.76
CA GLY A 90 9.09 0.02 15.80
C GLY A 90 10.45 0.74 15.75
N ARG A 91 11.30 0.44 14.77
CA ARG A 91 12.62 1.07 14.59
C ARG A 91 12.63 2.00 13.39
N THR A 92 13.50 3.00 13.43
CA THR A 92 13.78 3.86 12.28
C THR A 92 14.70 3.16 11.28
N GLY A 93 14.78 3.67 10.05
CA GLY A 93 15.71 3.17 9.04
C GLY A 93 17.18 3.22 9.53
N ASP A 94 17.58 4.29 10.24
CA ASP A 94 18.94 4.43 10.77
C ASP A 94 19.23 3.41 11.90
N GLU A 95 18.27 3.14 12.77
CA GLU A 95 18.38 2.11 13.78
C GLU A 95 18.54 0.73 13.13
N ASN A 96 17.78 0.43 12.07
CA ASN A 96 17.87 -0.83 11.35
C ASN A 96 19.20 -0.97 10.59
N ARG A 97 19.70 0.11 9.96
CA ARG A 97 21.04 0.10 9.34
C ARG A 97 22.15 -0.18 10.34
N LYS A 98 22.02 0.35 11.56
CA LYS A 98 23.04 0.14 12.60
C LYS A 98 23.04 -1.28 13.14
N GLU A 99 21.88 -1.89 13.29
CA GLU A 99 21.76 -3.20 13.94
C GLU A 99 21.78 -4.37 12.96
N ASP A 100 21.27 -4.21 11.75
CA ASP A 100 21.11 -5.25 10.74
C ASP A 100 21.48 -4.76 9.32
N GLY A 101 22.52 -3.94 9.22
CA GLY A 101 22.87 -3.16 8.04
C GLY A 101 23.01 -3.95 6.74
N GLU A 102 23.57 -5.17 6.80
CA GLU A 102 23.70 -6.03 5.62
C GLU A 102 22.32 -6.46 5.08
N ASN A 103 21.46 -7.04 5.92
CA ASN A 103 20.14 -7.48 5.50
C ASN A 103 19.24 -6.30 5.15
N PHE A 104 19.33 -5.21 5.91
CA PHE A 104 18.53 -4.02 5.64
C PHE A 104 18.91 -3.41 4.28
N THR A 105 20.20 -3.29 3.97
CA THR A 105 20.68 -2.83 2.67
C THR A 105 20.25 -3.77 1.54
N ARG A 106 20.40 -5.09 1.71
CA ARG A 106 19.98 -6.08 0.74
C ARG A 106 18.47 -6.01 0.48
N TRP A 107 17.66 -5.82 1.53
CA TRP A 107 16.21 -5.63 1.40
C TRP A 107 15.88 -4.33 0.65
N LEU A 108 16.53 -3.22 0.99
CA LEU A 108 16.35 -1.93 0.32
C LEU A 108 16.71 -2.01 -1.18
N THR A 109 17.76 -2.71 -1.56
CA THR A 109 18.24 -2.84 -2.94
C THR A 109 17.49 -3.91 -3.77
N GLY A 110 16.31 -4.34 -3.33
CA GLY A 110 15.45 -5.24 -4.11
C GLY A 110 15.59 -6.73 -3.78
N GLY A 111 16.38 -7.09 -2.78
CA GLY A 111 16.48 -8.48 -2.35
C GLY A 111 15.16 -9.02 -1.82
N ASP A 112 14.70 -10.16 -2.35
CA ASP A 112 13.50 -10.86 -1.87
C ASP A 112 13.82 -11.72 -0.65
N ILE A 113 14.09 -11.06 0.46
CA ILE A 113 14.43 -11.69 1.75
C ILE A 113 13.42 -11.29 2.81
N PRO A 114 13.26 -12.09 3.90
CA PRO A 114 12.40 -11.72 5.01
C PRO A 114 12.85 -10.41 5.66
N ALA A 115 11.94 -9.45 5.78
CA ALA A 115 12.17 -8.21 6.52
C ALA A 115 12.50 -8.52 7.98
N GLY A 116 13.50 -7.84 8.55
CA GLY A 116 13.91 -8.08 9.94
C GLY A 116 14.15 -9.55 10.28
N ARG A 117 14.66 -10.32 9.34
CA ARG A 117 15.01 -11.75 9.43
C ARG A 117 13.84 -12.72 9.65
N THR A 118 12.79 -12.29 10.35
CA THR A 118 11.64 -13.13 10.74
C THR A 118 10.31 -12.64 10.18
N GLY A 119 10.33 -11.54 9.44
CA GLY A 119 9.16 -10.97 8.79
C GLY A 119 8.87 -11.62 7.43
N GLU A 120 8.19 -10.88 6.56
CA GLU A 120 7.83 -11.34 5.23
C GLU A 120 8.82 -10.89 4.17
N SER A 121 8.98 -11.68 3.11
CA SER A 121 9.58 -11.22 1.87
C SER A 121 8.55 -10.49 0.99
N ARG A 122 9.02 -9.75 -0.01
CA ARG A 122 8.14 -9.04 -0.94
C ARG A 122 7.23 -9.99 -1.73
N SER A 123 7.77 -11.13 -2.18
CA SER A 123 6.97 -12.16 -2.87
C SER A 123 5.88 -12.75 -1.98
N GLN A 124 6.13 -12.94 -0.69
CA GLN A 124 5.09 -13.42 0.25
C GLN A 124 3.98 -12.38 0.42
N VAL A 125 4.33 -11.10 0.55
CA VAL A 125 3.36 -10.00 0.63
C VAL A 125 2.52 -9.92 -0.65
N ALA A 126 3.16 -9.98 -1.82
CA ALA A 126 2.47 -9.97 -3.11
C ALA A 126 1.49 -11.14 -3.22
N ALA A 127 1.94 -12.35 -2.91
CA ALA A 127 1.11 -13.55 -3.02
C ALA A 127 -0.19 -13.45 -2.21
N ARG A 128 -0.11 -13.03 -0.91
CA ARG A 128 -1.32 -12.88 -0.08
C ARG A 128 -2.23 -11.73 -0.53
N ALA A 129 -1.65 -10.59 -0.89
CA ALA A 129 -2.41 -9.42 -1.25
C ALA A 129 -3.11 -9.56 -2.63
N VAL A 130 -2.41 -10.13 -3.62
CA VAL A 130 -3.00 -10.42 -4.94
C VAL A 130 -4.06 -11.52 -4.85
N ALA A 131 -3.91 -12.50 -3.95
CA ALA A 131 -4.97 -13.47 -3.71
C ALA A 131 -6.26 -12.81 -3.20
N ALA A 132 -6.17 -11.83 -2.28
CA ALA A 132 -7.32 -11.05 -1.82
C ALA A 132 -7.98 -10.26 -2.96
N ILE A 133 -7.17 -9.62 -3.81
CA ILE A 133 -7.66 -8.86 -4.98
C ILE A 133 -8.38 -9.79 -5.96
N ASN A 134 -7.77 -10.91 -6.31
CA ASN A 134 -8.37 -11.86 -7.24
C ASN A 134 -9.71 -12.40 -6.72
N GLU A 135 -9.80 -12.73 -5.44
CA GLU A 135 -11.05 -13.19 -4.81
C GLU A 135 -12.14 -12.13 -4.89
N ALA A 136 -11.81 -10.87 -4.55
CA ALA A 136 -12.76 -9.75 -4.63
C ALA A 136 -13.31 -9.55 -6.05
N LEU A 137 -12.47 -9.72 -7.05
CA LEU A 137 -12.85 -9.54 -8.46
C LEU A 137 -13.72 -10.66 -9.02
N LEU A 138 -13.85 -11.80 -8.34
CA LEU A 138 -14.80 -12.86 -8.71
C LEU A 138 -16.26 -12.41 -8.56
N VAL A 139 -16.53 -11.39 -7.76
CA VAL A 139 -17.88 -10.85 -7.52
C VAL A 139 -18.32 -9.83 -8.58
N GLN A 140 -17.58 -9.67 -9.65
CA GLN A 140 -17.90 -8.78 -10.80
C GLN A 140 -18.03 -7.30 -10.45
N HIS A 141 -17.21 -6.79 -9.55
CA HIS A 141 -17.12 -5.36 -9.27
C HIS A 141 -16.51 -4.60 -10.46
N GLU A 142 -17.08 -3.44 -10.79
CA GLU A 142 -16.53 -2.57 -11.83
C GLU A 142 -15.31 -1.79 -11.33
N THR A 143 -15.43 -1.15 -10.17
CA THR A 143 -14.35 -0.42 -9.50
C THR A 143 -14.29 -0.84 -8.03
N VAL A 144 -13.14 -1.33 -7.59
CA VAL A 144 -12.89 -1.74 -6.20
C VAL A 144 -11.77 -0.91 -5.61
N VAL A 145 -11.98 -0.32 -4.44
CA VAL A 145 -10.95 0.38 -3.68
C VAL A 145 -10.38 -0.56 -2.63
N PHE A 146 -9.06 -0.80 -2.71
CA PHE A 146 -8.27 -1.54 -1.73
C PHE A 146 -7.47 -0.57 -0.88
N VAL A 147 -7.82 -0.43 0.39
CA VAL A 147 -7.12 0.45 1.33
C VAL A 147 -6.03 -0.35 2.03
N THR A 148 -4.78 0.00 1.77
CA THR A 148 -3.61 -0.77 2.18
C THR A 148 -2.43 0.14 2.55
N HIS A 149 -1.20 -0.31 2.36
CA HIS A 149 0.02 0.30 2.86
C HIS A 149 1.04 0.51 1.73
N GLY A 150 2.10 1.26 2.01
CA GLY A 150 3.11 1.62 1.00
C GLY A 150 3.87 0.41 0.44
N GLY A 151 4.41 -0.43 1.32
CA GLY A 151 5.14 -1.63 0.91
C GLY A 151 4.25 -2.64 0.20
N THR A 152 3.06 -2.90 0.75
CA THR A 152 2.09 -3.83 0.15
C THR A 152 1.59 -3.35 -1.20
N SER A 153 1.31 -2.05 -1.37
CA SER A 153 0.91 -1.49 -2.69
C SER A 153 1.99 -1.70 -3.74
N ARG A 154 3.26 -1.48 -3.39
CA ARG A 154 4.39 -1.75 -4.29
C ARG A 154 4.48 -3.21 -4.69
N CYS A 155 4.32 -4.14 -3.74
CA CYS A 155 4.32 -5.57 -4.02
C CYS A 155 3.16 -5.98 -4.93
N ILE A 156 1.96 -5.44 -4.69
CA ILE A 156 0.79 -5.67 -5.57
C ILE A 156 1.06 -5.15 -6.98
N LEU A 157 1.57 -3.92 -7.11
CA LEU A 157 1.88 -3.33 -8.41
C LEU A 157 2.93 -4.16 -9.15
N GLY A 158 4.00 -4.54 -8.48
CA GLY A 158 5.07 -5.35 -9.09
C GLY A 158 4.55 -6.67 -9.64
N GLU A 159 3.75 -7.38 -8.85
CA GLU A 159 3.17 -8.68 -9.23
C GLU A 159 2.13 -8.55 -10.36
N LEU A 160 1.19 -7.60 -10.25
CA LEU A 160 0.14 -7.42 -11.26
C LEU A 160 0.66 -6.92 -12.61
N LEU A 161 1.78 -6.19 -12.60
CA LEU A 161 2.45 -5.71 -13.81
C LEU A 161 3.49 -6.70 -14.36
N ASP A 162 3.57 -7.90 -13.77
CA ASP A 162 4.50 -8.98 -14.19
C ASP A 162 5.97 -8.52 -14.21
N LEU A 163 6.35 -7.70 -13.22
CA LEU A 163 7.72 -7.24 -13.08
C LEU A 163 8.55 -8.25 -12.26
N PRO A 164 9.82 -8.48 -12.62
CA PRO A 164 10.73 -9.23 -11.75
C PRO A 164 10.86 -8.58 -10.38
N VAL A 165 10.88 -9.38 -9.31
CA VAL A 165 10.84 -8.87 -7.92
C VAL A 165 11.97 -7.88 -7.60
N GLU A 166 13.17 -8.10 -8.16
CA GLU A 166 14.32 -7.21 -8.03
C GLU A 166 14.14 -5.86 -8.72
N LYS A 167 13.10 -5.72 -9.55
CA LYS A 167 12.74 -4.46 -10.22
C LYS A 167 11.62 -3.69 -9.52
N TRP A 168 10.99 -4.25 -8.49
CA TRP A 168 9.87 -3.57 -7.83
C TRP A 168 10.25 -2.25 -7.18
N GLY A 169 11.55 -2.06 -6.85
CA GLY A 169 12.08 -0.78 -6.36
C GLY A 169 11.97 0.39 -7.34
N ILE A 170 11.78 0.14 -8.65
CA ILE A 170 11.56 1.21 -9.64
C ILE A 170 10.18 1.89 -9.49
N LEU A 171 9.24 1.16 -8.88
CA LEU A 171 7.94 1.71 -8.53
C LEU A 171 8.12 2.54 -7.25
N GLY A 172 7.97 3.84 -7.33
CA GLY A 172 7.96 4.71 -6.15
C GLY A 172 6.90 4.24 -5.14
N GLY A 173 7.14 4.44 -3.85
CA GLY A 173 6.11 4.19 -2.83
C GLY A 173 4.95 5.16 -2.97
N LEU A 174 3.75 4.73 -2.60
CA LEU A 174 2.61 5.64 -2.48
C LEU A 174 2.84 6.58 -1.30
N ALA A 175 2.63 7.87 -1.49
CA ALA A 175 2.54 8.84 -0.41
C ALA A 175 1.31 8.56 0.48
N ASN A 176 1.28 9.09 1.71
CA ASN A 176 0.12 8.95 2.58
C ASN A 176 -1.15 9.47 1.90
N ALA A 177 -2.22 8.70 1.97
CA ALA A 177 -3.51 8.94 1.32
C ALA A 177 -3.46 9.09 -0.21
N SER A 178 -2.33 8.79 -0.87
CA SER A 178 -2.25 8.70 -2.33
C SER A 178 -2.69 7.32 -2.84
N TRP A 179 -2.98 7.25 -4.13
CA TRP A 179 -3.49 6.02 -4.75
C TRP A 179 -2.82 5.72 -6.09
N SER A 180 -2.97 4.48 -6.52
CA SER A 180 -2.70 4.03 -7.89
C SER A 180 -3.92 3.35 -8.47
N ILE A 181 -4.11 3.49 -9.77
CA ILE A 181 -5.23 2.90 -10.52
C ILE A 181 -4.69 1.91 -11.53
N LEU A 182 -5.21 0.68 -11.50
CA LEU A 182 -4.98 -0.33 -12.53
C LEU A 182 -6.30 -0.73 -13.16
N GLU A 183 -6.27 -0.97 -14.48
CA GLU A 183 -7.41 -1.45 -15.25
C GLU A 183 -7.06 -2.74 -16.00
N THR A 184 -8.05 -3.64 -16.13
CA THR A 184 -7.89 -4.81 -17.00
C THR A 184 -8.02 -4.38 -18.44
N HIS A 185 -7.10 -4.85 -19.29
CA HIS A 185 -7.14 -4.60 -20.73
C HIS A 185 -7.10 -5.92 -21.51
N GLN A 186 -8.15 -6.21 -22.29
CA GLN A 186 -8.30 -7.49 -22.99
C GLN A 186 -7.29 -7.70 -24.13
N ASN A 187 -6.68 -6.63 -24.64
CA ASN A 187 -5.82 -6.66 -25.83
C ASN A 187 -4.39 -6.15 -25.57
N HIS A 188 -3.94 -6.08 -24.31
CA HIS A 188 -2.60 -5.59 -24.02
C HIS A 188 -1.54 -6.68 -24.24
N ILE A 189 -0.48 -6.35 -24.99
CA ILE A 189 0.60 -7.27 -25.39
C ILE A 189 1.43 -7.75 -24.18
N SER A 190 1.46 -6.98 -23.09
CA SER A 190 2.37 -7.18 -21.96
C SER A 190 1.73 -7.67 -20.66
N GLY A 191 0.44 -7.99 -20.62
CA GLY A 191 -0.18 -8.48 -19.40
C GLY A 191 -1.65 -8.13 -19.27
N LYS A 192 -2.27 -8.65 -18.18
CA LYS A 192 -3.69 -8.47 -17.89
C LYS A 192 -4.01 -7.06 -17.36
N TRP A 193 -3.04 -6.39 -16.73
CA TRP A 193 -3.22 -5.13 -16.03
C TRP A 193 -2.44 -3.99 -16.67
N LEU A 194 -3.06 -2.80 -16.73
CA LEU A 194 -2.46 -1.55 -17.13
C LEU A 194 -2.45 -0.61 -15.93
N LEU A 195 -1.29 -0.05 -15.60
CA LEU A 195 -1.16 1.03 -14.61
C LEU A 195 -1.59 2.34 -15.28
N VAL A 196 -2.74 2.87 -14.87
CA VAL A 196 -3.34 4.11 -15.44
C VAL A 196 -2.83 5.33 -14.69
N GLU A 197 -2.77 5.24 -13.37
CA GLU A 197 -2.24 6.30 -12.50
C GLU A 197 -1.35 5.69 -11.43
N HIS A 198 -0.29 6.43 -11.06
CA HIS A 198 0.60 6.03 -9.97
C HIS A 198 0.89 7.21 -9.05
N ASN A 199 0.75 6.96 -7.74
CA ASN A 199 0.98 7.94 -6.68
C ASN A 199 0.19 9.24 -6.89
N ALA A 200 -1.04 9.13 -7.37
CA ALA A 200 -1.95 10.26 -7.49
C ALA A 200 -2.43 10.71 -6.11
N GLY A 201 -2.64 11.99 -5.92
CA GLY A 201 -3.10 12.57 -4.67
C GLY A 201 -3.46 14.03 -4.83
N THR A 202 -4.26 14.54 -3.89
CA THR A 202 -4.81 15.89 -3.93
C THR A 202 -4.07 16.90 -3.06
N ILE A 203 -3.18 16.44 -2.19
CA ILE A 203 -2.50 17.30 -1.22
C ILE A 203 -1.02 17.38 -1.59
N PRO A 204 -0.54 18.53 -2.06
CA PRO A 204 0.87 18.74 -2.32
C PRO A 204 1.60 18.99 -1.00
N GLU A 205 1.74 17.99 -0.14
CA GLU A 205 2.63 18.09 1.00
C GLU A 205 4.04 17.65 0.61
N PRO A 206 5.08 18.31 1.13
CA PRO A 206 6.43 17.81 1.01
C PRO A 206 6.49 16.45 1.72
N GLN A 207 6.65 15.42 0.95
CA GLN A 207 6.76 14.04 1.41
C GLN A 207 8.13 13.86 2.07
N MET A 208 8.31 14.45 3.24
CA MET A 208 9.51 14.24 4.03
C MET A 208 9.31 13.05 4.95
N GLY A 209 9.53 11.87 4.54
CA GLY A 209 9.47 10.81 5.50
C GLY A 209 9.26 9.40 4.98
N ASP A 210 8.48 9.25 3.94
CA ASP A 210 8.20 7.92 3.42
C ASP A 210 9.26 7.41 2.45
N PHE A 211 10.13 8.31 2.00
CA PHE A 211 11.17 7.98 1.04
C PHE A 211 12.40 7.32 1.67
N ASP A 212 12.70 7.60 2.93
CA ASP A 212 13.91 7.08 3.55
C ASP A 212 13.81 5.62 4.00
N GLY A 213 12.62 5.08 4.13
CA GLY A 213 12.43 3.67 4.42
C GLY A 213 12.36 2.78 3.18
N ASP A 214 11.84 3.34 2.07
CA ASP A 214 11.47 2.56 0.89
C ASP A 214 12.13 3.01 -0.43
N VAL A 215 12.77 4.17 -0.50
CA VAL A 215 13.15 4.79 -1.77
C VAL A 215 14.64 5.08 -1.94
N ASN A 216 15.41 5.12 -0.89
CA ASN A 216 16.87 5.15 -1.02
C ASN A 216 17.43 3.73 -1.13
N ALA A 217 16.85 2.99 -2.04
CA ALA A 217 17.37 1.76 -2.55
C ALA A 217 17.38 1.82 -4.07
#